data_d1c24995c6d3bbf0d8a189e5b000c1e2
#
_entry.id   d1c24995c6d3bbf0d8a189e5b000c1e2
#
_cell.length_a   1.000
_cell.length_b   1.000
_cell.length_c   1.000
_cell.angle_alpha   90.00
_cell.angle_beta   90.00
_cell.angle_gamma   90.00
#
_symmetry.space_group_name_H-M   'P 1'
#
loop_
_entity.id
_entity.type
_entity.pdbx_description
1 polymer ?
#
loop_
_entity_poly.entity_id
_entity_poly.type
_entity_poly.pdbx_seq_one_letter_code
_entity_poly.pdbx_strand_id
1 'polypeptide(L)'
;MEKFTEYLTEDVTPAKDLHVVIMGLGNEEGTFAELMEKVCQKNKVRHTLIDIDEAYMVSSDVDIGSAKIRNIDGKDNEIDLTVKNTIIFVRAGALKSLTSQALISSLQTIGFFLINDLETMSLCDNKMSSTLALERNNIPVPRTSIVNNVKSIEEAHRKIGGKFPVIIKTLRGTQGIGVSKVNDMSSLVSVCQSLWKFKADLLIQEFFKLESDIRTLVINNRIVGSAERKKKESKEFRNNVHLG
;
A
#
# COMPACT_ATOMS: atom_id res chain seq x y z
N MET A 1 -21.75 -9.40 1.08
CA MET A 1 -21.86 -8.32 0.08
C MET A 1 -23.05 -7.38 0.34
N GLU A 2 -24.15 -7.81 0.95
CA GLU A 2 -25.32 -6.97 1.24
C GLU A 2 -25.08 -5.83 2.24
N LYS A 3 -24.22 -6.01 3.25
CA LYS A 3 -23.94 -4.96 4.26
C LYS A 3 -23.10 -3.76 3.76
N PHE A 4 -22.46 -3.87 2.60
CA PHE A 4 -21.71 -2.74 2.01
C PHE A 4 -22.62 -1.68 1.38
N THR A 5 -23.82 -2.09 0.98
CA THR A 5 -24.82 -1.20 0.35
C THR A 5 -25.51 -0.31 1.35
N GLU A 6 -25.63 -0.72 2.60
CA GLU A 6 -26.34 0.00 3.67
C GLU A 6 -25.62 1.28 4.12
N TYR A 7 -24.28 1.30 4.02
CA TYR A 7 -23.45 2.48 4.34
C TYR A 7 -23.33 3.51 3.21
N LEU A 8 -23.76 3.14 1.99
CA LEU A 8 -23.80 4.05 0.84
C LEU A 8 -25.14 4.79 0.71
N THR A 9 -26.07 4.59 1.64
CA THR A 9 -27.45 5.14 1.58
C THR A 9 -27.69 6.35 2.50
N GLU A 10 -26.65 6.85 3.23
CA GLU A 10 -26.75 8.22 3.69
C GLU A 10 -26.68 9.13 2.46
N ASP A 11 -27.74 9.93 2.25
CA ASP A 11 -27.89 10.90 1.15
C ASP A 11 -26.79 11.97 1.16
N VAL A 12 -25.57 11.55 0.87
CA VAL A 12 -24.48 12.47 0.54
C VAL A 12 -24.65 12.78 -0.94
N THR A 13 -25.39 13.82 -1.25
CA THR A 13 -25.42 14.38 -2.59
C THR A 13 -23.98 14.78 -2.93
N PRO A 14 -23.34 14.16 -3.93
CA PRO A 14 -21.99 14.55 -4.33
C PRO A 14 -22.01 16.04 -4.66
N ALA A 15 -20.95 16.76 -4.28
CA ALA A 15 -20.79 18.13 -4.71
C ALA A 15 -20.97 18.18 -6.23
N LYS A 16 -21.79 19.09 -6.72
CA LYS A 16 -22.32 19.13 -8.09
C LYS A 16 -21.27 19.02 -9.19
N ASP A 17 -20.00 19.32 -8.86
CA ASP A 17 -18.86 19.34 -9.76
C ASP A 17 -17.69 18.48 -9.27
N LEU A 18 -17.96 17.47 -8.42
CA LEU A 18 -16.91 16.58 -7.89
C LEU A 18 -16.23 15.82 -9.02
N HIS A 19 -14.91 15.87 -9.04
CA HIS A 19 -14.05 15.11 -9.92
C HIS A 19 -13.24 14.09 -9.10
N VAL A 20 -13.45 12.81 -9.32
CA VAL A 20 -12.71 11.73 -8.70
C VAL A 20 -11.60 11.27 -9.62
N VAL A 21 -10.35 11.42 -9.20
CA VAL A 21 -9.19 10.90 -9.92
C VAL A 21 -8.73 9.62 -9.22
N ILE A 22 -8.57 8.56 -9.97
CA ILE A 22 -8.08 7.27 -9.47
C ILE A 22 -6.71 7.05 -10.08
N MET A 23 -5.67 7.13 -9.25
CA MET A 23 -4.28 7.03 -9.65
C MET A 23 -3.69 5.71 -9.16
N GLY A 24 -3.27 4.85 -10.09
CA GLY A 24 -2.76 3.51 -9.76
C GLY A 24 -2.02 2.88 -10.92
N LEU A 25 -1.82 1.57 -10.87
CA LEU A 25 -1.21 0.78 -11.93
C LEU A 25 -2.28 0.02 -12.68
N GLY A 26 -2.32 0.20 -14.00
CA GLY A 26 -3.09 -0.60 -14.95
C GLY A 26 -4.61 -0.74 -14.65
N ASN A 27 -5.34 -1.10 -15.66
CA ASN A 27 -6.80 -1.36 -15.60
C ASN A 27 -7.08 -2.87 -15.64
N GLU A 28 -6.59 -3.63 -14.64
CA GLU A 28 -6.91 -5.05 -14.54
C GLU A 28 -8.33 -5.27 -14.01
N GLU A 29 -9.03 -6.27 -14.54
CA GLU A 29 -10.36 -6.70 -14.10
C GLU A 29 -10.39 -7.05 -12.60
N GLY A 30 -11.45 -6.66 -11.88
CA GLY A 30 -11.62 -6.91 -10.46
C GLY A 30 -10.79 -5.99 -9.54
N THR A 31 -10.14 -4.97 -10.09
CA THR A 31 -9.34 -4.03 -9.33
C THR A 31 -10.19 -2.99 -8.58
N PHE A 32 -9.57 -2.33 -7.62
CA PHE A 32 -10.19 -1.18 -6.95
C PHE A 32 -10.55 -0.06 -7.94
N ALA A 33 -9.71 0.15 -8.96
CA ALA A 33 -9.95 1.17 -9.98
C ALA A 33 -11.25 0.91 -10.73
N GLU A 34 -11.47 -0.31 -11.20
CA GLU A 34 -12.70 -0.73 -11.86
C GLU A 34 -13.94 -0.59 -10.96
N LEU A 35 -13.81 -0.99 -9.68
CA LEU A 35 -14.91 -0.85 -8.72
C LEU A 35 -15.27 0.62 -8.47
N MET A 36 -14.27 1.48 -8.30
CA MET A 36 -14.48 2.92 -8.12
C MET A 36 -15.07 3.58 -9.37
N GLU A 37 -14.62 3.17 -10.56
CA GLU A 37 -15.21 3.64 -11.82
C GLU A 37 -16.70 3.30 -11.89
N LYS A 38 -17.09 2.05 -11.62
CA LYS A 38 -18.49 1.63 -11.56
C LYS A 38 -19.31 2.44 -10.55
N VAL A 39 -18.73 2.74 -9.38
CA VAL A 39 -19.38 3.57 -8.37
C VAL A 39 -19.56 5.01 -8.86
N CYS A 40 -18.54 5.59 -9.48
CA CYS A 40 -18.62 6.94 -10.05
C CYS A 40 -19.67 7.01 -11.17
N GLN A 41 -19.68 6.05 -12.08
CA GLN A 41 -20.68 5.95 -13.16
C GLN A 41 -22.11 5.84 -12.61
N LYS A 42 -22.32 4.95 -11.64
CA LYS A 42 -23.64 4.77 -10.99
C LYS A 42 -24.15 6.06 -10.35
N ASN A 43 -23.25 6.84 -9.74
CA ASN A 43 -23.59 8.07 -9.04
C ASN A 43 -23.45 9.33 -9.93
N LYS A 44 -23.16 9.16 -11.23
CA LYS A 44 -22.97 10.27 -12.20
C LYS A 44 -21.89 11.26 -11.76
N VAL A 45 -20.84 10.76 -11.11
CA VAL A 45 -19.67 11.55 -10.68
C VAL A 45 -18.63 11.53 -11.79
N ARG A 46 -18.11 12.72 -12.15
CA ARG A 46 -16.97 12.83 -13.06
C ARG A 46 -15.78 12.06 -12.48
N HIS A 47 -15.14 11.22 -13.28
CA HIS A 47 -13.98 10.46 -12.85
C HIS A 47 -12.95 10.34 -13.97
N THR A 48 -11.71 10.10 -13.58
CA THR A 48 -10.58 9.87 -14.49
C THR A 48 -9.65 8.82 -13.89
N LEU A 49 -9.24 7.86 -14.70
CA LEU A 49 -8.24 6.85 -14.36
C LEU A 49 -6.88 7.34 -14.87
N ILE A 50 -5.86 7.31 -14.03
CA ILE A 50 -4.49 7.68 -14.38
C ILE A 50 -3.57 6.53 -14.04
N ASP A 51 -2.84 6.01 -15.03
CA ASP A 51 -1.72 5.13 -14.78
C ASP A 51 -0.53 5.98 -14.33
N ILE A 52 -0.07 5.74 -13.10
CA ILE A 52 0.97 6.57 -12.50
C ILE A 52 2.35 6.37 -13.14
N ASP A 53 2.58 5.22 -13.79
CA ASP A 53 3.86 4.94 -14.46
C ASP A 53 3.94 5.66 -15.82
N GLU A 54 2.81 6.08 -16.37
CA GLU A 54 2.70 6.80 -17.64
C GLU A 54 2.35 8.29 -17.48
N ALA A 55 2.03 8.69 -16.27
CA ALA A 55 1.62 10.05 -15.96
C ALA A 55 2.83 10.96 -15.74
N TYR A 56 2.70 12.20 -16.24
CA TYR A 56 3.67 13.25 -15.96
C TYR A 56 3.02 14.63 -15.81
N MET A 57 3.74 15.53 -15.19
CA MET A 57 3.35 16.91 -14.97
C MET A 57 4.50 17.82 -15.33
N VAL A 58 4.19 18.95 -15.96
CA VAL A 58 5.18 19.99 -16.29
C VAL A 58 5.01 21.15 -15.32
N SER A 59 6.12 21.68 -14.79
CA SER A 59 6.07 22.75 -13.78
C SER A 59 5.38 24.03 -14.27
N SER A 60 5.41 24.30 -15.58
CA SER A 60 4.70 25.45 -16.17
C SER A 60 3.18 25.28 -16.25
N ASP A 61 2.67 24.07 -16.00
CA ASP A 61 1.25 23.75 -16.03
C ASP A 61 0.63 23.73 -14.61
N VAL A 62 1.35 24.28 -13.64
CA VAL A 62 0.94 24.35 -12.24
C VAL A 62 0.66 25.79 -11.87
N ASP A 63 -0.57 26.04 -11.41
CA ASP A 63 -0.99 27.30 -10.81
C ASP A 63 -1.41 27.09 -9.36
N ILE A 64 -1.72 28.18 -8.66
CA ILE A 64 -2.24 28.11 -7.29
C ILE A 64 -3.58 27.35 -7.28
N GLY A 65 -3.55 26.13 -6.76
CA GLY A 65 -4.75 25.31 -6.61
C GLY A 65 -5.22 24.62 -7.90
N SER A 66 -4.38 24.57 -8.93
CA SER A 66 -4.66 23.80 -10.15
C SER A 66 -3.40 23.18 -10.74
N ALA A 67 -3.58 22.08 -11.47
CA ALA A 67 -2.52 21.40 -12.19
C ALA A 67 -3.06 20.71 -13.42
N LYS A 68 -2.21 20.53 -14.43
CA LYS A 68 -2.49 19.67 -15.57
C LYS A 68 -1.63 18.44 -15.51
N ILE A 69 -2.27 17.28 -15.56
CA ILE A 69 -1.59 15.98 -15.68
C ILE A 69 -1.75 15.45 -17.10
N ARG A 70 -0.70 14.86 -17.63
CA ARG A 70 -0.71 14.16 -18.90
C ARG A 70 -0.50 12.68 -18.68
N ASN A 71 -1.21 11.88 -19.47
CA ASN A 71 -1.09 10.43 -19.47
C ASN A 71 -0.80 9.98 -20.91
N ILE A 72 0.33 9.30 -21.12
CA ILE A 72 0.85 9.02 -22.48
C ILE A 72 -0.11 8.13 -23.27
N ASP A 73 -0.69 7.11 -22.64
CA ASP A 73 -1.56 6.13 -23.30
C ASP A 73 -3.05 6.27 -22.94
N GLY A 74 -3.42 7.33 -22.22
CA GLY A 74 -4.81 7.59 -21.82
C GLY A 74 -5.65 8.15 -22.97
N LYS A 75 -6.96 7.88 -22.93
CA LYS A 75 -7.94 8.49 -23.87
C LYS A 75 -7.96 10.02 -23.76
N ASP A 76 -7.69 10.53 -22.56
CA ASP A 76 -7.57 11.95 -22.27
C ASP A 76 -6.08 12.25 -21.99
N ASN A 77 -5.35 12.71 -23.02
CA ASN A 77 -3.92 12.98 -22.93
C ASN A 77 -3.60 14.17 -22.00
N GLU A 78 -4.56 15.05 -21.74
CA GLU A 78 -4.42 16.20 -20.83
C GLU A 78 -5.62 16.28 -19.89
N ILE A 79 -5.35 16.32 -18.59
CA ILE A 79 -6.36 16.31 -17.53
C ILE A 79 -6.15 17.56 -16.67
N ASP A 80 -7.07 18.52 -16.79
CA ASP A 80 -7.07 19.71 -15.95
C ASP A 80 -7.73 19.41 -14.61
N LEU A 81 -7.01 19.67 -13.53
CA LEU A 81 -7.40 19.41 -12.15
C LEU A 81 -7.45 20.72 -11.35
N THR A 82 -8.45 20.85 -10.48
CA THR A 82 -8.52 21.96 -9.51
C THR A 82 -8.76 21.43 -8.12
N VAL A 83 -8.11 22.00 -7.11
CA VAL A 83 -8.21 21.58 -5.71
C VAL A 83 -9.63 21.73 -5.14
N LYS A 84 -10.44 22.62 -5.74
CA LYS A 84 -11.81 22.93 -5.25
C LYS A 84 -12.76 21.78 -5.37
N ASN A 85 -12.59 20.92 -6.36
CA ASN A 85 -13.54 19.87 -6.70
C ASN A 85 -12.90 18.52 -7.02
N THR A 86 -11.59 18.36 -6.85
CA THR A 86 -10.89 17.12 -7.16
C THR A 86 -10.48 16.38 -5.90
N ILE A 87 -10.82 15.09 -5.84
CA ILE A 87 -10.33 14.13 -4.86
C ILE A 87 -9.50 13.10 -5.62
N ILE A 88 -8.29 12.82 -5.12
CA ILE A 88 -7.37 11.87 -5.76
C ILE A 88 -7.24 10.63 -4.89
N PHE A 89 -7.69 9.49 -5.40
CA PHE A 89 -7.44 8.18 -4.80
C PHE A 89 -6.11 7.64 -5.31
N VAL A 90 -5.12 7.57 -4.43
CA VAL A 90 -3.83 6.97 -4.74
C VAL A 90 -3.81 5.52 -4.28
N ARG A 91 -3.48 4.59 -5.18
CA ARG A 91 -3.59 3.16 -4.91
C ARG A 91 -2.25 2.44 -4.86
N ALA A 92 -2.31 1.18 -4.38
CA ALA A 92 -1.15 0.32 -4.22
C ALA A 92 -0.32 0.25 -5.51
N GLY A 93 0.98 0.30 -5.35
CA GLY A 93 1.92 0.37 -6.45
C GLY A 93 2.35 1.79 -6.84
N ALA A 94 1.59 2.81 -6.46
CA ALA A 94 1.92 4.20 -6.75
C ALA A 94 3.24 4.68 -6.12
N LEU A 95 3.78 3.98 -5.12
CA LEU A 95 5.06 4.32 -4.47
C LEU A 95 6.26 3.52 -5.02
N LYS A 96 6.12 2.83 -6.15
CA LYS A 96 7.18 1.98 -6.70
C LYS A 96 8.45 2.74 -7.05
N SER A 97 8.35 3.95 -7.58
CA SER A 97 9.47 4.75 -8.04
C SER A 97 9.55 6.09 -7.31
N LEU A 98 10.74 6.68 -7.31
CA LEU A 98 10.92 8.06 -6.83
C LEU A 98 10.15 9.07 -7.69
N THR A 99 10.00 8.79 -8.98
CA THR A 99 9.24 9.65 -9.91
C THR A 99 7.76 9.67 -9.54
N SER A 100 7.16 8.51 -9.31
CA SER A 100 5.76 8.40 -8.87
C SER A 100 5.54 9.10 -7.52
N GLN A 101 6.46 8.91 -6.58
CA GLN A 101 6.42 9.62 -5.29
C GLN A 101 6.53 11.13 -5.46
N ALA A 102 7.39 11.62 -6.35
CA ALA A 102 7.53 13.04 -6.65
C ALA A 102 6.24 13.63 -7.25
N LEU A 103 5.59 12.92 -8.17
CA LEU A 103 4.32 13.34 -8.74
C LEU A 103 3.23 13.46 -7.66
N ILE A 104 3.07 12.44 -6.82
CA ILE A 104 2.10 12.45 -5.70
C ILE A 104 2.40 13.58 -4.72
N SER A 105 3.69 13.75 -4.35
CA SER A 105 4.14 14.83 -3.47
C SER A 105 3.83 16.20 -4.04
N SER A 106 4.03 16.40 -5.35
CA SER A 106 3.72 17.64 -6.03
C SER A 106 2.22 17.96 -5.97
N LEU A 107 1.38 16.97 -6.25
CA LEU A 107 -0.08 17.14 -6.15
C LEU A 107 -0.52 17.51 -4.73
N GLN A 108 0.05 16.86 -3.72
CA GLN A 108 -0.22 17.19 -2.31
C GLN A 108 0.26 18.60 -1.96
N THR A 109 1.43 19.03 -2.46
CA THR A 109 1.99 20.38 -2.25
C THR A 109 1.14 21.47 -2.90
N ILE A 110 0.55 21.21 -4.06
CA ILE A 110 -0.40 22.12 -4.74
C ILE A 110 -1.69 22.27 -3.92
N GLY A 111 -2.00 21.32 -3.04
CA GLY A 111 -3.16 21.37 -2.14
C GLY A 111 -4.28 20.40 -2.51
N PHE A 112 -4.05 19.45 -3.42
CA PHE A 112 -5.05 18.41 -3.71
C PHE A 112 -5.29 17.51 -2.51
N PHE A 113 -6.54 17.12 -2.31
CA PHE A 113 -6.92 16.15 -1.29
C PHE A 113 -6.68 14.72 -1.78
N LEU A 114 -5.74 14.05 -1.14
CA LEU A 114 -5.33 12.68 -1.48
C LEU A 114 -5.90 11.66 -0.49
N ILE A 115 -6.38 10.54 -1.00
CA ILE A 115 -6.79 9.38 -0.23
C ILE A 115 -5.96 8.18 -0.69
N ASN A 116 -4.92 7.76 0.07
CA ASN A 116 -4.38 8.39 1.27
C ASN A 116 -3.25 9.37 0.88
N ASP A 117 -2.81 10.19 1.86
CA ASP A 117 -1.66 11.08 1.67
C ASP A 117 -0.34 10.31 1.57
N LEU A 118 0.68 10.99 1.04
CA LEU A 118 2.00 10.37 0.78
C LEU A 118 2.69 9.90 2.07
N GLU A 119 2.54 10.63 3.18
CA GLU A 119 3.15 10.27 4.46
C GLU A 119 2.56 8.98 5.00
N THR A 120 1.25 8.88 5.04
CA THR A 120 0.51 7.67 5.45
C THR A 120 0.86 6.47 4.58
N MET A 121 0.90 6.67 3.25
CA MET A 121 1.27 5.59 2.34
C MET A 121 2.72 5.14 2.54
N SER A 122 3.65 6.07 2.69
CA SER A 122 5.07 5.76 2.92
C SER A 122 5.29 5.04 4.25
N LEU A 123 4.57 5.44 5.30
CA LEU A 123 4.56 4.76 6.59
C LEU A 123 4.09 3.30 6.44
N CYS A 124 3.02 3.08 5.71
CA CYS A 124 2.43 1.75 5.52
C CYS A 124 3.24 0.85 4.57
N ASP A 125 3.92 1.42 3.58
CA ASP A 125 4.78 0.68 2.65
C ASP A 125 6.05 0.13 3.34
N ASN A 126 6.57 0.85 4.33
CA ASN A 126 7.75 0.46 5.08
C ASN A 126 7.36 -0.35 6.32
N LYS A 127 7.65 -1.68 6.29
CA LYS A 127 7.26 -2.60 7.37
C LYS A 127 7.86 -2.25 8.74
N MET A 128 9.06 -1.69 8.79
CA MET A 128 9.65 -1.27 10.06
C MET A 128 8.98 -0.01 10.61
N SER A 129 8.70 0.96 9.76
CA SER A 129 7.99 2.18 10.14
C SER A 129 6.59 1.86 10.66
N SER A 130 5.85 0.99 9.98
CA SER A 130 4.53 0.50 10.44
C SER A 130 4.64 -0.21 11.79
N THR A 131 5.63 -1.09 11.97
CA THR A 131 5.86 -1.78 13.24
C THR A 131 6.12 -0.79 14.37
N LEU A 132 7.00 0.19 14.17
CA LEU A 132 7.30 1.21 15.17
C LEU A 132 6.11 2.12 15.48
N ALA A 133 5.31 2.47 14.49
CA ALA A 133 4.10 3.27 14.68
C ALA A 133 3.08 2.53 15.57
N LEU A 134 2.89 1.24 15.35
CA LEU A 134 2.01 0.41 16.18
C LEU A 134 2.56 0.26 17.60
N GLU A 135 3.84 -0.05 17.75
CA GLU A 135 4.50 -0.24 19.05
C GLU A 135 4.45 1.04 19.91
N ARG A 136 4.70 2.22 19.32
CA ARG A 136 4.59 3.52 20.00
C ARG A 136 3.16 3.81 20.51
N ASN A 137 2.15 3.20 19.90
CA ASN A 137 0.77 3.31 20.33
C ASN A 137 0.33 2.13 21.22
N ASN A 138 1.29 1.38 21.79
CA ASN A 138 1.06 0.22 22.66
C ASN A 138 0.23 -0.90 22.01
N ILE A 139 0.28 -1.00 20.67
CA ILE A 139 -0.33 -2.10 19.92
C ILE A 139 0.71 -3.22 19.82
N PRO A 140 0.42 -4.43 20.31
CA PRO A 140 1.35 -5.54 20.26
C PRO A 140 1.75 -5.89 18.83
N VAL A 141 3.04 -6.00 18.58
CA VAL A 141 3.62 -6.37 17.29
C VAL A 141 4.68 -7.45 17.48
N PRO A 142 4.93 -8.30 16.47
CA PRO A 142 6.04 -9.22 16.50
C PRO A 142 7.37 -8.47 16.61
N ARG A 143 8.28 -8.94 17.46
CA ARG A 143 9.63 -8.36 17.59
C ARG A 143 10.36 -8.43 16.26
N THR A 144 10.86 -7.30 15.83
CA THR A 144 11.39 -7.11 14.47
C THR A 144 12.72 -6.34 14.54
N SER A 145 13.66 -6.71 13.70
CA SER A 145 14.95 -6.01 13.56
C SER A 145 15.30 -5.83 12.09
N ILE A 146 15.79 -4.66 11.72
CA ILE A 146 16.46 -4.45 10.43
C ILE A 146 17.84 -5.13 10.48
N VAL A 147 18.23 -5.75 9.39
CA VAL A 147 19.56 -6.35 9.22
C VAL A 147 20.14 -5.91 7.88
N ASN A 148 21.39 -5.43 7.89
CA ASN A 148 22.07 -4.88 6.72
C ASN A 148 23.43 -5.54 6.43
N ASN A 149 23.90 -6.42 7.30
CA ASN A 149 25.14 -7.17 7.13
C ASN A 149 25.13 -8.45 7.98
N VAL A 150 26.02 -9.38 7.67
CA VAL A 150 26.13 -10.68 8.36
C VAL A 150 26.43 -10.53 9.86
N LYS A 151 27.28 -9.55 10.25
CA LYS A 151 27.66 -9.37 11.64
C LYS A 151 26.50 -8.96 12.54
N SER A 152 25.49 -8.29 11.99
CA SER A 152 24.32 -7.86 12.74
C SER A 152 23.27 -8.95 12.92
N ILE A 153 23.31 -10.04 12.14
CA ILE A 153 22.24 -11.06 12.12
C ILE A 153 22.13 -11.77 13.48
N GLU A 154 23.24 -12.23 14.03
CA GLU A 154 23.23 -13.01 15.27
C GLU A 154 22.71 -12.19 16.47
N GLU A 155 23.19 -10.96 16.60
CA GLU A 155 22.73 -10.05 17.65
C GLU A 155 21.26 -9.66 17.44
N ALA A 156 20.85 -9.35 16.22
CA ALA A 156 19.46 -9.06 15.89
C ALA A 156 18.55 -10.25 16.22
N HIS A 157 18.96 -11.48 15.85
CA HIS A 157 18.23 -12.70 16.19
C HIS A 157 18.08 -12.85 17.71
N ARG A 158 19.16 -12.65 18.47
CA ARG A 158 19.12 -12.69 19.93
C ARG A 158 18.15 -11.66 20.51
N LYS A 159 18.13 -10.45 19.98
CA LYS A 159 17.27 -9.34 20.44
C LYS A 159 15.79 -9.56 20.12
N ILE A 160 15.46 -10.21 19.02
CA ILE A 160 14.06 -10.56 18.71
C ILE A 160 13.58 -11.83 19.44
N GLY A 161 14.39 -12.40 20.35
CA GLY A 161 14.02 -13.50 21.23
C GLY A 161 14.84 -14.76 21.07
N GLY A 162 15.78 -14.82 20.13
CA GLY A 162 16.75 -15.90 19.99
C GLY A 162 16.17 -17.29 19.67
N LYS A 163 14.96 -17.36 19.14
CA LYS A 163 14.26 -18.62 18.83
C LYS A 163 14.04 -18.77 17.34
N PHE A 164 14.13 -19.99 16.86
CA PHE A 164 13.70 -20.38 15.52
C PHE A 164 12.32 -21.05 15.56
N PRO A 165 11.56 -21.02 14.45
CA PRO A 165 11.85 -20.34 13.21
C PRO A 165 11.73 -18.81 13.30
N VAL A 166 12.37 -18.11 12.35
CA VAL A 166 12.20 -16.67 12.15
C VAL A 166 11.72 -16.38 10.73
N ILE A 167 11.16 -15.20 10.53
CA ILE A 167 10.73 -14.72 9.22
C ILE A 167 11.71 -13.66 8.73
N ILE A 168 12.18 -13.82 7.50
CA ILE A 168 12.88 -12.80 6.73
C ILE A 168 11.86 -12.10 5.86
N LYS A 169 11.91 -10.77 5.77
CA LYS A 169 11.06 -9.98 4.89
C LYS A 169 11.87 -8.88 4.22
N THR A 170 11.50 -8.53 2.99
CA THR A 170 11.93 -7.25 2.42
C THR A 170 11.27 -6.11 3.17
N LEU A 171 11.99 -5.01 3.36
CA LEU A 171 11.51 -3.82 4.07
C LEU A 171 10.27 -3.23 3.40
N ARG A 172 10.28 -3.20 2.06
CA ARG A 172 9.15 -2.81 1.20
C ARG A 172 8.69 -4.00 0.37
N GLY A 173 7.48 -3.94 -0.15
CA GLY A 173 6.89 -4.98 -0.99
C GLY A 173 5.57 -5.52 -0.45
N THR A 174 4.78 -6.10 -1.34
CA THR A 174 3.40 -6.53 -1.13
C THR A 174 3.21 -8.00 -1.46
N GLN A 175 2.02 -8.55 -1.24
CA GLN A 175 1.58 -9.88 -1.65
C GLN A 175 2.40 -11.07 -1.08
N GLY A 176 3.24 -10.84 -0.06
CA GLY A 176 4.07 -11.90 0.52
C GLY A 176 5.30 -12.27 -0.32
N ILE A 177 5.58 -11.53 -1.39
CA ILE A 177 6.83 -11.67 -2.16
C ILE A 177 8.00 -11.18 -1.30
N GLY A 178 9.11 -11.90 -1.30
CA GLY A 178 10.28 -11.59 -0.46
C GLY A 178 10.10 -11.94 1.02
N VAL A 179 9.19 -12.87 1.35
CA VAL A 179 8.99 -13.41 2.70
C VAL A 179 9.47 -14.86 2.75
N SER A 180 10.40 -15.14 3.65
CA SER A 180 10.96 -16.48 3.86
C SER A 180 10.91 -16.88 5.33
N LYS A 181 10.58 -18.14 5.60
CA LYS A 181 10.67 -18.73 6.94
C LYS A 181 11.93 -19.58 7.01
N VAL A 182 12.76 -19.37 8.03
CA VAL A 182 14.02 -20.10 8.23
C VAL A 182 14.08 -20.70 9.62
N ASN A 183 14.69 -21.88 9.72
CA ASN A 183 14.64 -22.72 10.92
C ASN A 183 15.97 -22.77 11.68
N ASP A 184 17.03 -22.17 11.15
CA ASP A 184 18.36 -22.21 11.74
C ASP A 184 19.20 -20.99 11.29
N MET A 185 20.33 -20.75 12.00
CA MET A 185 21.20 -19.60 11.75
C MET A 185 21.90 -19.69 10.39
N SER A 186 22.32 -20.85 9.96
CA SER A 186 23.02 -21.01 8.66
C SER A 186 22.11 -20.64 7.51
N SER A 187 20.86 -21.13 7.54
CA SER A 187 19.82 -20.75 6.57
C SER A 187 19.51 -19.26 6.61
N LEU A 188 19.43 -18.67 7.82
CA LEU A 188 19.18 -17.24 8.00
C LEU A 188 20.25 -16.39 7.31
N VAL A 189 21.52 -16.70 7.59
CA VAL A 189 22.67 -15.99 6.98
C VAL A 189 22.68 -16.17 5.47
N SER A 190 22.52 -17.39 4.99
CA SER A 190 22.57 -17.71 3.54
C SER A 190 21.47 -16.99 2.75
N VAL A 191 20.23 -16.98 3.25
CA VAL A 191 19.11 -16.29 2.59
C VAL A 191 19.32 -14.78 2.59
N CYS A 192 19.74 -14.19 3.73
CA CYS A 192 20.04 -12.77 3.79
C CYS A 192 21.15 -12.37 2.80
N GLN A 193 22.25 -13.12 2.75
CA GLN A 193 23.35 -12.86 1.82
C GLN A 193 22.89 -12.92 0.36
N SER A 194 22.04 -13.89 0.03
CA SER A 194 21.49 -14.04 -1.33
C SER A 194 20.62 -12.84 -1.71
N LEU A 195 19.74 -12.39 -0.82
CA LEU A 195 18.86 -11.24 -1.08
C LEU A 195 19.64 -9.91 -1.14
N TRP A 196 20.69 -9.74 -0.35
CA TRP A 196 21.54 -8.54 -0.42
C TRP A 196 22.29 -8.40 -1.75
N LYS A 197 22.60 -9.51 -2.45
CA LYS A 197 23.16 -9.45 -3.82
C LYS A 197 22.22 -8.74 -4.79
N PHE A 198 20.93 -8.81 -4.54
CA PHE A 198 19.90 -8.09 -5.30
C PHE A 198 19.52 -6.73 -4.67
N LYS A 199 20.37 -6.21 -3.77
CA LYS A 199 20.17 -4.91 -3.10
C LYS A 199 18.86 -4.81 -2.32
N ALA A 200 18.36 -5.93 -1.80
CA ALA A 200 17.15 -5.96 -1.00
C ALA A 200 17.44 -5.43 0.41
N ASP A 201 16.62 -4.51 0.89
CA ASP A 201 16.60 -4.09 2.28
C ASP A 201 15.81 -5.11 3.08
N LEU A 202 16.40 -5.63 4.18
CA LEU A 202 15.85 -6.76 4.90
C LEU A 202 15.53 -6.44 6.35
N LEU A 203 14.51 -7.12 6.85
CA LEU A 203 14.24 -7.27 8.26
C LEU A 203 14.06 -8.75 8.63
N ILE A 204 14.36 -9.08 9.87
CA ILE A 204 14.04 -10.35 10.50
C ILE A 204 12.99 -10.13 11.59
N GLN A 205 12.10 -11.09 11.74
CA GLN A 205 10.97 -10.99 12.66
C GLN A 205 10.73 -12.34 13.33
N GLU A 206 10.34 -12.31 14.60
CA GLU A 206 9.91 -13.54 15.29
C GLU A 206 8.71 -14.17 14.58
N PHE A 207 8.63 -15.48 14.62
CA PHE A 207 7.57 -16.24 13.98
C PHE A 207 6.42 -16.53 14.94
N PHE A 208 5.21 -16.21 14.53
CA PHE A 208 3.98 -16.68 15.18
C PHE A 208 3.25 -17.66 14.29
N LYS A 209 2.87 -18.80 14.86
CA LYS A 209 2.00 -19.75 14.18
C LYS A 209 0.56 -19.22 14.27
N LEU A 210 0.08 -18.69 13.18
CA LEU A 210 -1.30 -18.21 13.05
C LEU A 210 -2.07 -19.16 12.11
N GLU A 211 -3.30 -19.46 12.43
CA GLU A 211 -4.20 -20.24 11.57
C GLU A 211 -4.98 -19.35 10.61
N SER A 212 -5.25 -18.13 11.03
CA SER A 212 -5.95 -17.12 10.25
C SER A 212 -5.44 -15.72 10.60
N ASP A 213 -5.81 -14.75 9.79
CA ASP A 213 -5.71 -13.33 10.12
C ASP A 213 -7.04 -12.60 9.79
N ILE A 214 -7.22 -11.43 10.38
CA ILE A 214 -8.39 -10.59 10.15
C ILE A 214 -7.96 -9.39 9.31
N ARG A 215 -8.58 -9.21 8.15
CA ARG A 215 -8.44 -8.02 7.34
C ARG A 215 -9.61 -7.08 7.60
N THR A 216 -9.31 -5.89 8.10
CA THR A 216 -10.31 -4.88 8.44
C THR A 216 -10.17 -3.68 7.51
N LEU A 217 -11.31 -3.22 6.98
CA LEU A 217 -11.40 -1.98 6.23
C LEU A 217 -11.88 -0.87 7.16
N VAL A 218 -11.10 0.21 7.22
CA VAL A 218 -11.40 1.39 8.02
C VAL A 218 -11.54 2.59 7.12
N ILE A 219 -12.62 3.34 7.24
CA ILE A 219 -12.86 4.60 6.53
C ILE A 219 -13.30 5.63 7.57
N ASN A 220 -12.67 6.78 7.57
CA ASN A 220 -12.97 7.89 8.50
C ASN A 220 -13.06 7.42 9.97
N ASN A 221 -12.05 6.68 10.44
CA ASN A 221 -11.93 6.11 11.78
C ASN A 221 -13.07 5.12 12.17
N ARG A 222 -13.84 4.63 11.21
CA ARG A 222 -14.90 3.63 11.43
C ARG A 222 -14.57 2.33 10.69
N ILE A 223 -14.78 1.21 11.36
CA ILE A 223 -14.69 -0.10 10.74
C ILE A 223 -15.93 -0.30 9.88
N VAL A 224 -15.75 -0.38 8.56
CA VAL A 224 -16.81 -0.60 7.59
C VAL A 224 -16.96 -2.07 7.19
N GLY A 225 -15.96 -2.89 7.49
CA GLY A 225 -16.02 -4.33 7.25
C GLY A 225 -14.77 -5.05 7.71
N SER A 226 -14.91 -6.32 8.03
CA SER A 226 -13.82 -7.22 8.40
C SER A 226 -14.03 -8.59 7.78
N ALA A 227 -12.95 -9.22 7.35
CA ALA A 227 -12.95 -10.57 6.80
C ALA A 227 -11.83 -11.40 7.43
N GLU A 228 -12.17 -12.61 7.87
CA GLU A 228 -11.18 -13.60 8.27
C GLU A 228 -10.57 -14.26 7.04
N ARG A 229 -9.24 -14.31 6.97
CA ARG A 229 -8.50 -15.03 5.95
C ARG A 229 -7.88 -16.28 6.56
N LYS A 230 -8.32 -17.44 6.13
CA LYS A 230 -7.79 -18.74 6.55
C LYS A 230 -6.75 -19.23 5.54
N LYS A 231 -5.79 -20.01 6.03
CA LYS A 231 -4.84 -20.70 5.15
C LYS A 231 -5.58 -21.71 4.27
N LYS A 232 -5.26 -21.74 2.98
CA LYS A 232 -5.79 -22.76 2.07
C LYS A 232 -5.16 -24.13 2.32
N GLU A 233 -3.87 -24.16 2.65
CA GLU A 233 -3.12 -25.39 2.90
C GLU A 233 -2.35 -25.35 4.21
N SER A 234 -2.24 -26.47 4.88
CA SER A 234 -1.52 -26.60 6.16
C SER A 234 0.00 -26.38 6.06
N LYS A 235 0.57 -26.50 4.87
CA LYS A 235 2.02 -26.33 4.61
C LYS A 235 2.42 -24.86 4.35
N GLU A 236 1.48 -24.02 3.92
CA GLU A 236 1.77 -22.59 3.69
C GLU A 236 1.74 -21.83 5.03
N PHE A 237 2.77 -21.06 5.30
CA PHE A 237 2.85 -20.25 6.52
C PHE A 237 2.28 -18.82 6.32
N ARG A 238 2.06 -18.41 5.07
CA ARG A 238 1.48 -17.10 4.71
C ARG A 238 -0.01 -17.21 4.48
N ASN A 239 -0.75 -16.16 4.83
CA ASN A 239 -2.22 -16.09 4.65
C ASN A 239 -2.64 -15.30 3.39
N ASN A 240 -1.73 -15.08 2.43
CA ASN A 240 -2.02 -14.26 1.25
C ASN A 240 -2.84 -15.02 0.20
N VAL A 241 -3.97 -14.43 -0.20
CA VAL A 241 -4.91 -15.02 -1.18
C VAL A 241 -4.27 -15.23 -2.56
N HIS A 242 -3.28 -14.41 -2.93
CA HIS A 242 -2.61 -14.47 -4.25
C HIS A 242 -1.56 -15.60 -4.39
N LEU A 243 -1.33 -16.39 -3.35
CA LEU A 243 -0.34 -17.47 -3.37
C LEU A 243 -0.98 -18.87 -3.43
N GLY A 244 -2.27 -18.95 -3.71
CA GLY A 244 -2.98 -20.22 -3.83
C GLY A 244 -4.32 -20.13 -4.51
#